data_db1844b613461d96bc22cb24cda4dc3e
#
_entry.id   db1844b613461d96bc22cb24cda4dc3e
#
_cell.length_a   1.000
_cell.length_b   1.000
_cell.length_c   1.000
_cell.angle_alpha   90.00
_cell.angle_beta   90.00
_cell.angle_gamma   90.00
#
_symmetry.space_group_name_H-M   'P 1'
#
loop_
_entity.id
_entity.type
_entity.pdbx_description
1 polymer ?
#
loop_
_entity_poly.entity_id
_entity_poly.type
_entity_poly.pdbx_seq_one_letter_code
_entity_poly.pdbx_strand_id
1 'polypeptide(L)'
;MKNGLIRSGGNLRLIYGGTLRFASAISGVEQIDVNRNATAPARKPRADSARNRQLLIDAAKAGFAEVGLTVSLEEIARRAGVGIGTLYRHFPSREAVVDAVYRREVDQLVEAVPQLLETSPPGEALHQWMHLFVNYIATKRLIAPSLRAAAGRTPTPHATPAELITRAISTLLKSAVRSGDVRKDIDPSDLLRALVGVSYGNPDAGWEASARRLIDILMDGLRRKD
;
A
#
# COMPACT_ATOMS: atom_id res chain seq x y z
N MET A 1 31.76 -23.44 -12.84
CA MET A 1 31.94 -22.04 -12.41
C MET A 1 32.71 -21.30 -13.48
N LYS A 2 32.11 -20.35 -14.16
CA LYS A 2 32.75 -19.65 -15.32
C LYS A 2 33.38 -18.37 -14.80
N ASN A 3 34.69 -18.25 -14.99
CA ASN A 3 35.45 -17.00 -14.76
C ASN A 3 35.22 -16.07 -15.94
N GLY A 4 34.78 -14.85 -15.68
CA GLY A 4 34.53 -13.84 -16.71
C GLY A 4 35.49 -12.67 -16.60
N LEU A 5 36.07 -12.27 -17.73
CA LEU A 5 36.85 -11.03 -17.87
C LEU A 5 35.99 -9.93 -18.44
N ILE A 6 35.94 -8.78 -17.79
CA ILE A 6 35.23 -7.59 -18.29
C ILE A 6 36.24 -6.45 -18.49
N ARG A 7 36.22 -5.82 -19.65
CA ARG A 7 37.08 -4.67 -20.01
C ARG A 7 36.22 -3.40 -19.97
N SER A 8 36.59 -2.45 -19.13
CA SER A 8 36.00 -1.12 -19.10
C SER A 8 37.08 -0.08 -18.81
N GLY A 9 37.23 0.91 -19.70
CA GLY A 9 38.07 2.10 -19.48
C GLY A 9 39.55 1.83 -19.28
N GLY A 10 40.18 0.98 -20.10
CA GLY A 10 41.61 0.81 -20.12
C GLY A 10 42.24 -0.12 -19.08
N ASN A 11 41.50 -0.63 -18.13
CA ASN A 11 42.00 -1.55 -17.11
C ASN A 11 41.28 -2.92 -17.14
N LEU A 12 42.07 -4.00 -17.02
CA LEU A 12 41.57 -5.38 -16.93
C LEU A 12 41.19 -5.69 -15.49
N ARG A 13 39.95 -6.18 -15.27
CA ARG A 13 39.47 -6.63 -13.93
C ARG A 13 39.11 -8.10 -13.95
N LEU A 14 39.70 -8.85 -13.05
CA LEU A 14 39.40 -10.28 -12.80
C LEU A 14 38.50 -10.40 -11.56
N ILE A 15 37.34 -11.08 -11.67
CA ILE A 15 36.48 -11.35 -10.53
C ILE A 15 36.68 -12.80 -10.11
N TYR A 16 37.12 -13.01 -8.87
CA TYR A 16 37.22 -14.31 -8.22
C TYR A 16 36.54 -14.24 -6.83
N GLY A 17 35.50 -15.05 -6.64
CA GLY A 17 34.97 -15.37 -5.32
C GLY A 17 34.67 -14.18 -4.39
N GLY A 18 34.12 -13.07 -4.86
CA GLY A 18 33.65 -11.97 -3.99
C GLY A 18 34.74 -11.06 -3.40
N THR A 19 36.02 -11.26 -3.73
CA THR A 19 37.10 -10.38 -3.22
C THR A 19 37.92 -9.83 -4.38
N LEU A 20 38.07 -8.52 -4.47
CA LEU A 20 38.88 -7.83 -5.45
C LEU A 20 40.39 -7.94 -5.08
N ARG A 21 41.18 -8.63 -5.88
CA ARG A 21 42.64 -8.59 -5.79
C ARG A 21 43.22 -7.82 -6.99
N PHE A 22 44.05 -6.81 -6.69
CA PHE A 22 44.83 -6.09 -7.70
C PHE A 22 46.17 -6.79 -7.87
N ALA A 23 46.51 -7.20 -9.09
CA ALA A 23 47.84 -7.59 -9.43
C ALA A 23 48.54 -6.38 -10.06
N SER A 24 49.49 -5.77 -9.34
CA SER A 24 50.39 -4.77 -9.82
C SER A 24 51.79 -5.40 -9.96
N ALA A 25 52.30 -5.44 -11.17
CA ALA A 25 53.70 -5.75 -11.45
C ALA A 25 54.47 -4.43 -11.46
N ILE A 26 54.97 -4.01 -10.31
CA ILE A 26 56.17 -3.13 -10.16
C ILE A 26 56.57 -3.21 -8.68
N SER A 27 57.88 -3.44 -8.45
CA SER A 27 58.56 -3.54 -7.18
C SER A 27 58.40 -2.30 -6.29
N GLY A 28 58.16 -2.52 -4.99
CA GLY A 28 58.50 -1.59 -3.92
C GLY A 28 57.43 -0.55 -3.62
N VAL A 29 56.45 -0.89 -2.84
CA VAL A 29 55.69 0.06 -1.99
C VAL A 29 55.11 -0.65 -0.78
N GLU A 30 55.28 -0.03 0.35
CA GLU A 30 54.83 -0.38 1.72
C GLU A 30 53.43 -0.96 1.83
N GLN A 31 53.26 -1.91 2.76
CA GLN A 31 51.98 -2.39 3.25
C GLN A 31 51.21 -1.24 3.88
N ILE A 32 50.18 -0.75 3.18
CA ILE A 32 49.18 0.10 3.81
C ILE A 32 48.14 -0.83 4.40
N ASP A 33 48.12 -0.89 5.71
CA ASP A 33 47.11 -1.59 6.52
C ASP A 33 45.79 -0.81 6.37
N VAL A 34 44.94 -1.21 5.42
CA VAL A 34 43.59 -0.65 5.28
C VAL A 34 42.66 -1.43 6.17
N ASN A 35 42.69 -1.12 7.46
CA ASN A 35 41.61 -1.43 8.37
C ASN A 35 40.38 -0.61 7.96
N ARG A 36 39.64 -1.05 6.92
CA ARG A 36 38.32 -0.51 6.56
C ARG A 36 37.25 -1.25 7.34
N ASN A 37 37.10 -0.85 8.55
CA ASN A 37 35.82 -0.94 9.23
C ASN A 37 34.86 0.07 8.53
N ALA A 38 34.37 -0.28 7.34
CA ALA A 38 33.32 0.45 6.66
C ALA A 38 32.01 0.14 7.42
N THR A 39 31.79 0.85 8.52
CA THR A 39 30.47 0.98 9.12
C THR A 39 29.54 1.47 8.03
N ALA A 40 28.60 0.60 7.61
CA ALA A 40 27.46 1.00 6.78
C ALA A 40 26.85 2.26 7.39
N PRO A 41 26.45 3.27 6.60
CA PRO A 41 25.93 4.52 7.14
C PRO A 41 24.74 4.18 8.07
N ALA A 42 24.82 4.61 9.32
CA ALA A 42 23.80 4.38 10.31
C ALA A 42 22.47 4.91 9.78
N ARG A 43 21.56 4.02 9.39
CA ARG A 43 20.20 4.36 8.97
C ARG A 43 19.56 5.15 10.08
N LYS A 44 19.01 6.32 9.74
CA LYS A 44 18.40 7.22 10.74
C LYS A 44 17.30 6.46 11.49
N PRO A 45 17.32 6.37 12.83
CA PRO A 45 16.39 5.54 13.63
C PRO A 45 14.90 5.78 13.32
N ARG A 46 14.54 7.00 12.88
CA ARG A 46 13.16 7.36 12.48
C ARG A 46 12.72 6.67 11.18
N ALA A 47 13.60 6.51 10.21
CA ALA A 47 13.29 5.83 8.95
C ALA A 47 13.07 4.33 9.16
N ASP A 48 13.88 3.69 10.00
CA ASP A 48 13.72 2.29 10.35
C ASP A 48 12.42 2.05 11.15
N SER A 49 12.07 2.98 12.03
CA SER A 49 10.81 2.93 12.78
C SER A 49 9.59 3.03 11.85
N ALA A 50 9.57 3.98 10.92
CA ALA A 50 8.48 4.11 9.95
C ALA A 50 8.36 2.87 9.05
N ARG A 51 9.49 2.33 8.58
CA ARG A 51 9.53 1.10 7.79
C ARG A 51 8.98 -0.10 8.57
N ASN A 52 9.42 -0.30 9.80
CA ASN A 52 8.94 -1.39 10.65
C ASN A 52 7.44 -1.28 10.91
N ARG A 53 6.93 -0.05 11.12
CA ARG A 53 5.49 0.19 11.28
C ARG A 53 4.73 -0.23 10.02
N GLN A 54 5.22 0.10 8.82
CA GLN A 54 4.57 -0.29 7.56
C GLN A 54 4.60 -1.81 7.37
N LEU A 55 5.74 -2.48 7.60
CA LEU A 55 5.85 -3.94 7.52
C LEU A 55 4.85 -4.65 8.45
N LEU A 56 4.64 -4.12 9.66
CA LEU A 56 3.66 -4.65 10.60
C LEU A 56 2.22 -4.48 10.10
N ILE A 57 1.88 -3.35 9.48
CA ILE A 57 0.54 -3.11 8.91
C ILE A 57 0.30 -4.07 7.74
N ASP A 58 1.26 -4.25 6.84
CA ASP A 58 1.14 -5.12 5.67
C ASP A 58 1.03 -6.60 6.10
N ALA A 59 1.85 -7.02 7.07
CA ALA A 59 1.77 -8.37 7.65
C ALA A 59 0.43 -8.62 8.36
N ALA A 60 -0.10 -7.62 9.07
CA ALA A 60 -1.40 -7.71 9.72
C ALA A 60 -2.54 -7.82 8.70
N LYS A 61 -2.52 -7.00 7.64
CA LYS A 61 -3.50 -7.07 6.53
C LYS A 61 -3.51 -8.47 5.90
N ALA A 62 -2.34 -9.01 5.55
CA ALA A 62 -2.21 -10.35 4.98
C ALA A 62 -2.72 -11.42 5.96
N GLY A 63 -2.32 -11.35 7.23
CA GLY A 63 -2.78 -12.28 8.25
C GLY A 63 -4.30 -12.25 8.46
N PHE A 64 -4.91 -11.07 8.48
CA PHE A 64 -6.36 -10.92 8.56
C PHE A 64 -7.09 -11.51 7.35
N ALA A 65 -6.52 -11.37 6.15
CA ALA A 65 -7.09 -11.95 4.93
C ALA A 65 -7.04 -13.50 4.93
N GLU A 66 -5.97 -14.10 5.46
CA GLU A 66 -5.74 -15.55 5.45
C GLU A 66 -6.46 -16.28 6.58
N VAL A 67 -6.37 -15.75 7.80
CA VAL A 67 -6.80 -16.44 9.03
C VAL A 67 -7.92 -15.70 9.75
N GLY A 68 -8.26 -14.49 9.29
CA GLY A 68 -9.21 -13.61 9.95
C GLY A 68 -8.62 -12.93 11.19
N LEU A 69 -9.49 -12.36 12.01
CA LEU A 69 -9.08 -11.61 13.20
C LEU A 69 -8.48 -12.49 14.34
N THR A 70 -8.38 -13.80 14.14
CA THR A 70 -7.80 -14.73 15.12
C THR A 70 -6.27 -14.83 15.04
N VAL A 71 -5.65 -14.34 13.96
CA VAL A 71 -4.19 -14.32 13.84
C VAL A 71 -3.55 -13.63 15.05
N SER A 72 -2.52 -14.23 15.66
CA SER A 72 -1.86 -13.68 16.85
C SER A 72 -0.95 -12.49 16.51
N LEU A 73 -0.69 -11.61 17.49
CA LEU A 73 0.25 -10.49 17.32
C LEU A 73 1.68 -10.99 17.14
N GLU A 74 2.03 -12.12 17.75
CA GLU A 74 3.30 -12.81 17.58
C GLU A 74 3.51 -13.25 16.13
N GLU A 75 2.47 -13.83 15.53
CA GLU A 75 2.50 -14.25 14.13
C GLU A 75 2.62 -13.04 13.18
N ILE A 76 1.92 -11.95 13.46
CA ILE A 76 2.05 -10.69 12.71
C ILE A 76 3.49 -10.15 12.80
N ALA A 77 4.09 -10.12 14.00
CA ALA A 77 5.47 -9.67 14.19
C ALA A 77 6.46 -10.56 13.43
N ARG A 78 6.26 -11.89 13.48
CA ARG A 78 7.08 -12.88 12.77
C ARG A 78 7.01 -12.67 11.26
N ARG A 79 5.81 -12.48 10.68
CA ARG A 79 5.62 -12.21 9.25
C ARG A 79 6.25 -10.89 8.82
N ALA A 80 6.20 -9.87 9.67
CA ALA A 80 6.85 -8.58 9.44
C ALA A 80 8.38 -8.62 9.57
N GLY A 81 8.96 -9.72 10.07
CA GLY A 81 10.39 -9.84 10.32
C GLY A 81 10.89 -8.96 11.48
N VAL A 82 10.03 -8.67 12.46
CA VAL A 82 10.38 -7.84 13.62
C VAL A 82 10.07 -8.58 14.94
N GLY A 83 10.74 -8.18 16.01
CA GLY A 83 10.44 -8.72 17.33
C GLY A 83 9.10 -8.23 17.87
N ILE A 84 8.44 -9.08 18.69
CA ILE A 84 7.16 -8.76 19.34
C ILE A 84 7.23 -7.46 20.17
N GLY A 85 8.35 -7.18 20.83
CA GLY A 85 8.57 -5.93 21.55
C GLY A 85 8.56 -4.70 20.63
N THR A 86 8.97 -4.85 19.38
CA THR A 86 8.86 -3.79 18.36
C THR A 86 7.41 -3.56 17.96
N LEU A 87 6.62 -4.63 17.81
CA LEU A 87 5.19 -4.52 17.54
C LEU A 87 4.49 -3.74 18.67
N TYR A 88 4.68 -4.09 19.93
CA TYR A 88 4.02 -3.41 21.05
C TYR A 88 4.44 -1.94 21.22
N ARG A 89 5.65 -1.55 20.79
CA ARG A 89 6.06 -0.13 20.75
C ARG A 89 5.27 0.67 19.71
N HIS A 90 4.90 0.04 18.57
CA HIS A 90 4.11 0.70 17.52
C HIS A 90 2.62 0.61 17.76
N PHE A 91 2.16 -0.51 18.29
CA PHE A 91 0.76 -0.85 18.45
C PHE A 91 0.55 -1.50 19.82
N PRO A 92 0.10 -0.72 20.82
CA PRO A 92 -0.01 -1.21 22.20
C PRO A 92 -1.09 -2.27 22.39
N SER A 93 -1.99 -2.45 21.40
CA SER A 93 -3.06 -3.45 21.44
C SER A 93 -3.41 -3.96 20.05
N ARG A 94 -4.20 -5.03 19.99
CA ARG A 94 -4.76 -5.56 18.74
C ARG A 94 -5.62 -4.54 18.02
N GLU A 95 -6.43 -3.79 18.76
CA GLU A 95 -7.29 -2.75 18.21
C GLU A 95 -6.48 -1.64 17.53
N ALA A 96 -5.30 -1.30 18.08
CA ALA A 96 -4.38 -0.35 17.47
C ALA A 96 -3.82 -0.85 16.13
N VAL A 97 -3.56 -2.16 16.01
CA VAL A 97 -3.16 -2.79 14.74
C VAL A 97 -4.32 -2.72 13.73
N VAL A 98 -5.53 -3.09 14.14
CA VAL A 98 -6.74 -3.07 13.29
C VAL A 98 -7.02 -1.64 12.80
N ASP A 99 -6.97 -0.64 13.69
CA ASP A 99 -7.16 0.77 13.33
C ASP A 99 -6.09 1.24 12.32
N ALA A 100 -4.84 0.84 12.53
CA ALA A 100 -3.76 1.18 11.61
C ALA A 100 -3.94 0.57 10.22
N VAL A 101 -4.38 -0.70 10.13
CA VAL A 101 -4.74 -1.35 8.85
C VAL A 101 -5.88 -0.59 8.19
N TYR A 102 -6.94 -0.27 8.93
CA TYR A 102 -8.08 0.46 8.39
C TYR A 102 -7.69 1.84 7.83
N ARG A 103 -6.90 2.62 8.60
CA ARG A 103 -6.41 3.94 8.15
C ARG A 103 -5.56 3.82 6.89
N ARG A 104 -4.68 2.82 6.84
CA ARG A 104 -3.83 2.60 5.65
C ARG A 104 -4.66 2.32 4.38
N GLU A 105 -5.75 1.56 4.50
CA GLU A 105 -6.65 1.33 3.36
C GLU A 105 -7.32 2.62 2.87
N VAL A 106 -7.73 3.49 3.81
CA VAL A 106 -8.29 4.80 3.46
C VAL A 106 -7.23 5.70 2.80
N ASP A 107 -6.02 5.74 3.38
CA ASP A 107 -4.92 6.54 2.85
C ASP A 107 -4.58 6.09 1.42
N GLN A 108 -4.55 4.78 1.14
CA GLN A 108 -4.31 4.24 -0.20
C GLN A 108 -5.35 4.72 -1.22
N LEU A 109 -6.63 4.77 -0.86
CA LEU A 109 -7.67 5.32 -1.73
C LEU A 109 -7.47 6.81 -2.03
N VAL A 110 -7.03 7.57 -1.04
CA VAL A 110 -6.78 9.02 -1.20
C VAL A 110 -5.52 9.26 -2.03
N GLU A 111 -4.44 8.55 -1.73
CA GLU A 111 -3.15 8.63 -2.43
C GLU A 111 -3.25 8.20 -3.90
N ALA A 112 -4.16 7.29 -4.22
CA ALA A 112 -4.38 6.84 -5.60
C ALA A 112 -4.97 7.94 -6.52
N VAL A 113 -5.71 8.91 -5.97
CA VAL A 113 -6.40 9.94 -6.79
C VAL A 113 -5.45 10.72 -7.68
N PRO A 114 -4.41 11.42 -7.16
CA PRO A 114 -3.49 12.16 -8.02
C PRO A 114 -2.76 11.25 -9.00
N GLN A 115 -2.34 10.06 -8.58
CA GLN A 115 -1.62 9.12 -9.44
C GLN A 115 -2.46 8.64 -10.62
N LEU A 116 -3.74 8.30 -10.38
CA LEU A 116 -4.65 7.87 -11.43
C LEU A 116 -4.96 9.00 -12.41
N LEU A 117 -5.15 10.24 -11.92
CA LEU A 117 -5.39 11.39 -12.77
C LEU A 117 -4.17 11.81 -13.60
N GLU A 118 -2.97 11.47 -13.16
CA GLU A 118 -1.73 11.71 -13.90
C GLU A 118 -1.49 10.65 -14.99
N THR A 119 -1.88 9.39 -14.73
CA THR A 119 -1.51 8.25 -15.57
C THR A 119 -2.63 7.75 -16.49
N SER A 120 -3.88 8.18 -16.27
CA SER A 120 -5.05 7.69 -17.01
C SER A 120 -6.00 8.82 -17.41
N PRO A 121 -6.77 8.66 -18.51
CA PRO A 121 -7.89 9.54 -18.80
C PRO A 121 -8.86 9.64 -17.62
N PRO A 122 -9.51 10.80 -17.38
CA PRO A 122 -10.30 11.02 -16.18
C PRO A 122 -11.42 10.00 -15.92
N GLY A 123 -12.13 9.57 -16.97
CA GLY A 123 -13.16 8.53 -16.87
C GLY A 123 -12.58 7.19 -16.45
N GLU A 124 -11.41 6.83 -17.00
CA GLU A 124 -10.70 5.60 -16.66
C GLU A 124 -10.11 5.68 -15.24
N ALA A 125 -9.58 6.83 -14.84
CA ALA A 125 -9.11 7.07 -13.48
C ALA A 125 -10.21 6.85 -12.43
N LEU A 126 -11.43 7.35 -12.71
CA LEU A 126 -12.60 7.10 -11.86
C LEU A 126 -12.94 5.61 -11.79
N HIS A 127 -12.97 4.93 -12.94
CA HIS A 127 -13.26 3.49 -13.02
C HIS A 127 -12.26 2.65 -12.22
N GLN A 128 -10.97 2.88 -12.41
CA GLN A 128 -9.91 2.19 -11.68
C GLN A 128 -10.03 2.43 -10.16
N TRP A 129 -10.33 3.65 -9.75
CA TRP A 129 -10.53 3.98 -8.35
C TRP A 129 -11.75 3.25 -7.75
N MET A 130 -12.83 3.11 -8.49
CA MET A 130 -14.01 2.34 -8.06
C MET A 130 -13.64 0.86 -7.81
N HIS A 131 -12.74 0.28 -8.60
CA HIS A 131 -12.20 -1.07 -8.34
C HIS A 131 -11.31 -1.13 -7.09
N LEU A 132 -10.51 -0.09 -6.83
CA LEU A 132 -9.73 0.01 -5.57
C LEU A 132 -10.64 0.09 -4.35
N PHE A 133 -11.80 0.75 -4.48
CA PHE A 133 -12.81 0.83 -3.42
C PHE A 133 -13.35 -0.56 -3.02
N VAL A 134 -13.46 -1.52 -3.95
CA VAL A 134 -13.84 -2.92 -3.62
C VAL A 134 -12.79 -3.54 -2.70
N ASN A 135 -11.50 -3.34 -2.95
CA ASN A 135 -10.43 -3.87 -2.10
C ASN A 135 -10.49 -3.27 -0.69
N TYR A 136 -10.74 -1.96 -0.58
CA TYR A 136 -10.98 -1.30 0.70
C TYR A 136 -12.16 -1.91 1.45
N ILE A 137 -13.29 -2.15 0.77
CA ILE A 137 -14.46 -2.79 1.40
C ILE A 137 -14.16 -4.22 1.82
N ALA A 138 -13.39 -4.99 1.04
CA ALA A 138 -12.97 -6.34 1.40
C ALA A 138 -12.24 -6.34 2.75
N THR A 139 -11.22 -5.49 2.90
CA THR A 139 -10.50 -5.34 4.18
C THR A 139 -11.43 -4.86 5.29
N LYS A 140 -12.25 -3.84 5.03
CA LYS A 140 -13.19 -3.29 6.03
C LYS A 140 -14.19 -4.34 6.54
N ARG A 141 -14.70 -5.21 5.67
CA ARG A 141 -15.60 -6.32 6.06
C ARG A 141 -14.94 -7.28 7.03
N LEU A 142 -13.69 -7.66 6.76
CA LEU A 142 -12.90 -8.56 7.62
C LEU A 142 -12.73 -7.98 9.03
N ILE A 143 -12.41 -6.69 9.15
CA ILE A 143 -12.07 -6.04 10.41
C ILE A 143 -13.27 -5.36 11.09
N ALA A 144 -14.46 -5.37 10.45
CA ALA A 144 -15.66 -4.68 10.94
C ALA A 144 -16.06 -5.02 12.39
N PRO A 145 -15.95 -6.27 12.88
CA PRO A 145 -16.26 -6.59 14.27
C PRO A 145 -15.40 -5.80 15.25
N SER A 146 -14.09 -5.72 15.00
CA SER A 146 -13.14 -4.97 15.86
C SER A 146 -13.31 -3.46 15.74
N LEU A 147 -13.62 -2.94 14.55
CA LEU A 147 -13.92 -1.51 14.37
C LEU A 147 -15.15 -1.07 15.14
N ARG A 148 -16.20 -1.90 15.17
CA ARG A 148 -17.43 -1.63 15.96
C ARG A 148 -17.15 -1.62 17.46
N ALA A 149 -16.31 -2.52 17.96
CA ALA A 149 -15.92 -2.56 19.37
C ALA A 149 -15.07 -1.33 19.78
N ALA A 150 -14.35 -0.73 18.83
CA ALA A 150 -13.54 0.47 19.04
C ALA A 150 -14.33 1.78 18.84
N ALA A 151 -15.50 1.73 18.20
CA ALA A 151 -16.32 2.89 17.92
C ALA A 151 -16.75 3.58 19.23
N GLY A 152 -16.44 4.84 19.38
CA GLY A 152 -16.75 5.65 20.58
C GLY A 152 -15.54 5.98 21.46
N ARG A 153 -14.32 5.50 21.14
CA ARG A 153 -13.16 5.68 22.02
C ARG A 153 -12.39 6.98 21.86
N THR A 154 -12.45 7.68 20.75
CA THR A 154 -11.81 9.02 20.64
C THR A 154 -12.31 9.79 19.42
N PRO A 155 -12.82 11.02 19.55
CA PRO A 155 -12.95 11.95 18.44
C PRO A 155 -11.55 12.36 17.99
N THR A 156 -11.17 12.07 16.75
CA THR A 156 -9.95 12.60 16.17
C THR A 156 -10.24 13.98 15.58
N PRO A 157 -9.35 14.99 15.76
CA PRO A 157 -9.52 16.32 15.16
C PRO A 157 -9.31 16.34 13.64
N HIS A 158 -9.18 15.20 13.02
CA HIS A 158 -8.90 15.02 11.59
C HIS A 158 -10.17 14.56 10.86
N ALA A 159 -10.22 14.81 9.55
CA ALA A 159 -11.32 14.37 8.70
C ALA A 159 -11.61 12.87 8.87
N THR A 160 -12.88 12.53 8.95
CA THR A 160 -13.29 11.13 9.08
C THR A 160 -12.96 10.33 7.81
N PRO A 161 -12.76 9.01 7.90
CA PRO A 161 -12.58 8.15 6.72
C PRO A 161 -13.67 8.36 5.66
N ALA A 162 -14.92 8.54 6.07
CA ALA A 162 -16.03 8.81 5.15
C ALA A 162 -15.87 10.13 4.39
N GLU A 163 -15.45 11.20 5.07
CA GLU A 163 -15.18 12.49 4.43
C GLU A 163 -14.01 12.43 3.46
N LEU A 164 -12.94 11.72 3.80
CA LEU A 164 -11.77 11.54 2.93
C LEU A 164 -12.15 10.80 1.65
N ILE A 165 -12.89 9.70 1.77
CA ILE A 165 -13.37 8.90 0.63
C ILE A 165 -14.34 9.71 -0.23
N THR A 166 -15.25 10.49 0.38
CA THR A 166 -16.18 11.35 -0.35
C THR A 166 -15.45 12.44 -1.14
N ARG A 167 -14.39 13.03 -0.57
CA ARG A 167 -13.55 14.00 -1.29
C ARG A 167 -12.81 13.34 -2.46
N ALA A 168 -12.28 12.14 -2.27
CA ALA A 168 -11.57 11.39 -3.31
C ALA A 168 -12.46 11.13 -4.52
N ILE A 169 -13.65 10.54 -4.32
CA ILE A 169 -14.60 10.27 -5.41
C ILE A 169 -15.12 11.55 -6.06
N SER A 170 -15.36 12.61 -5.26
CA SER A 170 -15.78 13.92 -5.80
C SER A 170 -14.73 14.54 -6.72
N THR A 171 -13.45 14.39 -6.39
CA THR A 171 -12.34 14.91 -7.22
C THR A 171 -12.29 14.19 -8.56
N LEU A 172 -12.35 12.85 -8.54
CA LEU A 172 -12.32 12.01 -9.75
C LEU A 172 -13.55 12.25 -10.63
N LEU A 173 -14.75 12.26 -10.03
CA LEU A 173 -16.00 12.49 -10.76
C LEU A 173 -16.01 13.87 -11.41
N LYS A 174 -15.61 14.93 -10.70
CA LYS A 174 -15.51 16.28 -11.28
C LYS A 174 -14.51 16.34 -12.44
N SER A 175 -13.42 15.59 -12.38
CA SER A 175 -12.47 15.52 -13.48
C SER A 175 -13.06 14.80 -14.69
N ALA A 176 -13.74 13.66 -14.49
CA ALA A 176 -14.38 12.88 -15.55
C ALA A 176 -15.58 13.61 -16.21
N VAL A 177 -16.33 14.39 -15.43
CA VAL A 177 -17.39 15.27 -15.98
C VAL A 177 -16.78 16.40 -16.83
N ARG A 178 -15.68 16.98 -16.39
CA ARG A 178 -15.01 18.10 -17.08
C ARG A 178 -14.38 17.66 -18.39
N SER A 179 -13.84 16.43 -18.47
CA SER A 179 -13.34 15.85 -19.72
C SER A 179 -14.44 15.43 -20.69
N GLY A 180 -15.69 15.34 -20.22
CA GLY A 180 -16.82 14.86 -21.02
C GLY A 180 -17.00 13.34 -21.02
N ASP A 181 -16.18 12.58 -20.28
CA ASP A 181 -16.26 11.12 -20.20
C ASP A 181 -17.50 10.64 -19.45
N VAL A 182 -17.96 11.45 -18.47
CA VAL A 182 -19.07 11.14 -17.58
C VAL A 182 -20.14 12.23 -17.66
N ARG A 183 -21.41 11.84 -17.54
CA ARG A 183 -22.57 12.72 -17.50
C ARG A 183 -22.52 13.64 -16.26
N LYS A 184 -23.05 14.86 -16.40
CA LYS A 184 -22.90 15.95 -15.41
C LYS A 184 -23.90 15.91 -14.24
N ASP A 185 -24.94 15.09 -14.33
CA ASP A 185 -26.07 15.03 -13.41
C ASP A 185 -25.90 13.98 -12.28
N ILE A 186 -24.67 13.54 -12.05
CA ILE A 186 -24.32 12.57 -11.00
C ILE A 186 -23.83 13.29 -9.74
N ASP A 187 -24.47 13.02 -8.61
CA ASP A 187 -23.99 13.46 -7.30
C ASP A 187 -22.91 12.49 -6.76
N PRO A 188 -21.76 12.99 -6.27
CA PRO A 188 -20.71 12.15 -5.70
C PRO A 188 -21.19 11.26 -4.55
N SER A 189 -22.16 11.70 -3.75
CA SER A 189 -22.71 10.93 -2.62
C SER A 189 -23.60 9.79 -3.12
N ASP A 190 -24.32 10.00 -4.23
CA ASP A 190 -25.13 8.94 -4.85
C ASP A 190 -24.23 7.88 -5.46
N LEU A 191 -23.16 8.29 -6.15
CA LEU A 191 -22.17 7.36 -6.67
C LEU A 191 -21.51 6.54 -5.55
N LEU A 192 -21.12 7.18 -4.45
CA LEU A 192 -20.55 6.48 -3.30
C LEU A 192 -21.57 5.50 -2.67
N ARG A 193 -22.85 5.88 -2.55
CA ARG A 193 -23.91 4.99 -2.08
C ARG A 193 -24.09 3.78 -2.99
N ALA A 194 -24.05 3.98 -4.30
CA ALA A 194 -24.10 2.89 -5.27
C ALA A 194 -22.91 1.92 -5.08
N LEU A 195 -21.68 2.44 -4.94
CA LEU A 195 -20.49 1.62 -4.69
C LEU A 195 -20.59 0.83 -3.39
N VAL A 196 -21.09 1.44 -2.32
CA VAL A 196 -21.37 0.74 -1.06
C VAL A 196 -22.45 -0.33 -1.28
N GLY A 197 -23.54 -0.02 -1.98
CA GLY A 197 -24.62 -0.95 -2.27
C GLY A 197 -24.16 -2.20 -3.02
N VAL A 198 -23.41 -2.03 -4.13
CA VAL A 198 -22.88 -3.16 -4.90
C VAL A 198 -21.85 -3.99 -4.12
N SER A 199 -21.15 -3.35 -3.20
CA SER A 199 -20.11 -4.02 -2.38
C SER A 199 -20.67 -4.78 -1.18
N TYR A 200 -21.86 -4.44 -0.69
CA TYR A 200 -22.50 -5.10 0.46
C TYR A 200 -23.75 -5.92 0.08
N GLY A 201 -24.21 -5.83 -1.16
CA GLY A 201 -25.44 -6.48 -1.61
C GLY A 201 -25.38 -8.00 -1.66
N ASN A 202 -24.19 -8.61 -1.70
CA ASN A 202 -23.98 -10.05 -1.68
C ASN A 202 -23.00 -10.47 -0.56
N PRO A 203 -23.44 -11.26 0.43
CA PRO A 203 -22.57 -11.77 1.49
C PRO A 203 -21.74 -13.00 1.09
N ASP A 204 -21.99 -13.61 -0.09
CA ASP A 204 -21.45 -14.90 -0.48
C ASP A 204 -19.98 -14.85 -0.89
N ALA A 205 -19.34 -16.03 -0.92
CA ALA A 205 -18.01 -16.19 -1.47
C ALA A 205 -18.01 -15.76 -2.96
N GLY A 206 -17.02 -14.91 -3.33
CA GLY A 206 -16.95 -14.36 -4.72
C GLY A 206 -17.70 -13.04 -4.92
N TRP A 207 -18.23 -12.43 -3.86
CA TRP A 207 -18.87 -11.11 -3.91
C TRP A 207 -17.99 -10.03 -4.56
N GLU A 208 -16.66 -10.09 -4.39
CA GLU A 208 -15.73 -9.14 -4.99
C GLU A 208 -15.78 -9.16 -6.52
N ALA A 209 -15.79 -10.37 -7.11
CA ALA A 209 -15.91 -10.52 -8.56
C ALA A 209 -17.26 -10.00 -9.08
N SER A 210 -18.34 -10.23 -8.32
CA SER A 210 -19.68 -9.67 -8.63
C SER A 210 -19.68 -8.15 -8.50
N ALA A 211 -19.12 -7.60 -7.42
CA ALA A 211 -19.02 -6.16 -7.22
C ALA A 211 -18.25 -5.47 -8.36
N ARG A 212 -17.14 -6.08 -8.82
CA ARG A 212 -16.36 -5.55 -9.96
C ARG A 212 -17.20 -5.52 -11.24
N ARG A 213 -17.92 -6.58 -11.58
CA ARG A 213 -18.82 -6.58 -12.76
C ARG A 213 -19.93 -5.54 -12.65
N LEU A 214 -20.48 -5.35 -11.46
CA LEU A 214 -21.50 -4.31 -11.22
C LEU A 214 -20.92 -2.91 -11.32
N ILE A 215 -19.66 -2.70 -10.94
CA ILE A 215 -18.94 -1.45 -11.14
C ILE A 215 -18.74 -1.17 -12.64
N ASP A 216 -18.41 -2.19 -13.45
CA ASP A 216 -18.30 -2.03 -14.91
C ASP A 216 -19.62 -1.59 -15.52
N ILE A 217 -20.74 -2.24 -15.13
CA ILE A 217 -22.10 -1.84 -15.56
C ILE A 217 -22.43 -0.42 -15.07
N LEU A 218 -22.09 -0.08 -13.84
CA LEU A 218 -22.32 1.26 -13.30
C LEU A 218 -21.53 2.31 -14.10
N MET A 219 -20.26 2.03 -14.41
CA MET A 219 -19.43 2.93 -15.20
C MET A 219 -19.99 3.13 -16.62
N ASP A 220 -20.49 2.09 -17.27
CA ASP A 220 -21.16 2.22 -18.57
C ASP A 220 -22.41 3.09 -18.50
N GLY A 221 -23.17 3.01 -17.39
CA GLY A 221 -24.32 3.91 -17.13
C GLY A 221 -23.95 5.36 -16.83
N LEU A 222 -22.73 5.60 -16.35
CA LEU A 222 -22.20 6.93 -16.06
C LEU A 222 -21.64 7.63 -17.30
N ARG A 223 -21.23 6.88 -18.34
CA ARG A 223 -20.67 7.46 -19.57
C ARG A 223 -21.68 8.40 -20.23
N ARG A 224 -21.17 9.47 -20.80
CA ARG A 224 -21.98 10.35 -21.62
C ARG A 224 -22.49 9.57 -22.83
N LYS A 225 -23.82 9.58 -23.04
CA LYS A 225 -24.44 9.14 -24.29
C LYS A 225 -24.39 10.33 -25.25
N ASP A 226 -23.81 10.14 -26.42
CA ASP A 226 -23.83 11.10 -27.53
C ASP A 226 -25.25 11.40 -27.95
#